data_763de711087d1c2fcd02234cdf21b38c
#
_entry.id   763de711087d1c2fcd02234cdf21b38c
#
_cell.length_a   1.000
_cell.length_b   1.000
_cell.length_c   1.000
_cell.angle_alpha   90.00
_cell.angle_beta   90.00
_cell.angle_gamma   90.00
#
_symmetry.space_group_name_H-M   'P 1'
#
loop_
_entity.id
_entity.type
_entity.pdbx_description
1 polymer ?
#
loop_
_entity_poly.entity_id
_entity_poly.type
_entity_poly.pdbx_seq_one_letter_code
_entity_poly.pdbx_strand_id
1 'polypeptide(L)' 'MSKKSISYKAALERIEEIVDIIENQQPDIDDLSNLVKEATLLIKDCKLRLKTTENELNRSLEDLG' A
#
# COMPACT_ATOMS: atom_id res chain seq x y z
N MET A 1 -14.59 -13.59 -6.01
CA MET A 1 -14.01 -13.35 -5.84
C MET A 1 -13.64 -12.52 -5.54
N SER A 2 -13.64 -12.02 -5.28
CA SER A 2 -13.21 -11.22 -5.26
C SER A 2 -12.31 -10.93 -5.03
N LYS A 3 -11.86 -10.88 -5.06
CA LYS A 3 -11.05 -10.66 -4.94
C LYS A 3 -10.37 -9.83 -5.21
N LYS A 4 -10.44 -9.48 -5.56
CA LYS A 4 -9.84 -8.69 -6.05
C LYS A 4 -9.14 -7.69 -5.37
N SER A 5 -9.50 -7.04 -4.44
CA SER A 5 -8.69 -6.12 -3.67
C SER A 5 -8.08 -6.86 -2.49
N ILE A 6 -6.78 -6.70 -2.31
CA ILE A 6 -6.10 -7.32 -1.18
C ILE A 6 -6.33 -6.46 0.05
N SER A 7 -6.21 -7.08 1.22
CA SER A 7 -6.38 -6.35 2.47
C SER A 7 -5.24 -5.35 2.66
N TYR A 8 -5.46 -4.37 3.51
CA TYR A 8 -4.43 -3.39 3.84
C TYR A 8 -3.17 -4.10 4.36
N LYS A 9 -3.38 -5.07 5.25
CA LYS A 9 -2.26 -5.82 5.81
C LYS A 9 -1.48 -6.56 4.72
N ALA A 10 -2.19 -7.20 3.80
CA ALA A 10 -1.54 -7.92 2.71
C ALA A 10 -0.77 -6.95 1.82
N ALA A 11 -1.32 -5.77 1.58
CA ALA A 11 -0.65 -4.77 0.77
C ALA A 11 0.66 -4.33 1.43
N LEU A 12 0.62 -4.10 2.73
CA LEU A 12 1.82 -3.71 3.47
C LEU A 12 2.88 -4.82 3.44
N GLU A 13 2.44 -6.06 3.60
CA GLU A 13 3.36 -7.18 3.55
C GLU A 13 4.04 -7.28 2.18
N ARG A 14 3.27 -7.04 1.12
CA ARG A 14 3.84 -7.09 -0.22
C ARG A 14 4.83 -5.95 -0.42
N ILE A 15 4.51 -4.76 0.06
CA ILE A 15 5.42 -3.63 -0.03
C ILE A 15 6.73 -3.94 0.69
N GLU A 16 6.65 -4.52 1.87
CA GLU A 16 7.84 -4.89 2.63
C GLU A 16 8.66 -5.94 1.87
N GLU A 17 7.98 -6.87 1.25
CA GLU A 17 8.65 -7.89 0.45
C GLU A 17 9.39 -7.26 -0.72
N ILE A 18 8.76 -6.32 -1.40
CA ILE A 18 9.38 -5.63 -2.53
C ILE A 18 10.61 -4.86 -2.08
N VAL A 19 10.50 -4.15 -0.96
CA VAL A 19 11.64 -3.42 -0.42
C VAL A 19 12.78 -4.37 -0.11
N ASP A 20 12.47 -5.52 0.48
CA ASP A 20 13.48 -6.51 0.81
C ASP A 20 14.19 -7.02 -0.44
N ILE A 21 13.44 -7.28 -1.50
CA ILE A 21 14.00 -7.73 -2.75
C ILE A 21 14.95 -6.68 -3.31
N ILE A 22 14.52 -5.41 -3.30
CA ILE A 22 15.34 -4.33 -3.83
C ILE A 22 16.62 -4.17 -3.04
N GLU A 23 16.54 -4.26 -1.71
CA GLU A 23 17.71 -4.03 -0.87
C GLU A 23 18.68 -5.20 -0.88
N ASN A 24 18.15 -6.42 -0.93
CA ASN A 24 19.01 -7.59 -0.71
C ASN A 24 19.35 -8.36 -1.97
N GLN A 25 18.52 -8.29 -3.00
CA GLN A 25 18.75 -9.08 -4.21
C GLN A 25 19.28 -8.26 -5.37
N GLN A 26 19.19 -6.96 -5.29
CA GLN A 26 19.70 -6.05 -6.32
C GLN A 26 19.27 -6.48 -7.72
N PRO A 27 17.95 -6.45 -7.98
CA PRO A 27 17.43 -6.93 -9.26
C PRO A 27 17.88 -6.07 -10.43
N ASP A 28 17.77 -6.63 -11.63
CA ASP A 28 18.04 -5.90 -12.85
C ASP A 28 17.13 -4.68 -12.96
N ILE A 29 17.54 -3.76 -13.81
CA ILE A 29 16.80 -2.53 -14.03
C ILE A 29 15.36 -2.82 -14.46
N ASP A 30 15.16 -3.80 -15.33
CA ASP A 30 13.81 -4.14 -15.78
C ASP A 30 12.97 -4.67 -14.63
N ASP A 31 13.53 -5.57 -13.83
CA ASP A 31 12.82 -6.12 -12.68
C ASP A 31 12.58 -5.04 -11.65
N LEU A 32 13.57 -4.19 -11.41
CA LEU A 32 13.45 -3.10 -10.47
C LEU A 32 12.32 -2.17 -10.87
N SER A 33 12.23 -1.84 -12.14
CA SER A 33 11.18 -0.96 -12.64
C SER A 33 9.80 -1.56 -12.37
N ASN A 34 9.63 -2.86 -12.62
CA ASN A 34 8.36 -3.52 -12.37
C ASN A 34 8.01 -3.54 -10.89
N LEU A 35 9.00 -3.80 -10.04
CA LEU A 35 8.78 -3.82 -8.60
C LEU A 35 8.39 -2.44 -8.09
N VAL A 36 9.04 -1.40 -8.59
CA VAL A 36 8.72 -0.03 -8.20
C VAL A 36 7.30 0.32 -8.63
N LYS A 37 6.90 -0.08 -9.83
CA LYS A 37 5.53 0.17 -10.28
C LYS A 37 4.52 -0.50 -9.37
N GLU A 38 4.77 -1.76 -9.02
CA GLU A 38 3.86 -2.49 -8.14
C GLU A 38 3.80 -1.81 -6.77
N ALA A 39 4.95 -1.46 -6.21
CA ALA A 39 5.00 -0.83 -4.91
C ALA A 39 4.27 0.51 -4.93
N THR A 40 4.46 1.27 -6.00
CA THR A 40 3.81 2.58 -6.12
C THR A 40 2.29 2.44 -6.11
N LEU A 41 1.77 1.46 -6.84
CA LEU A 41 0.33 1.23 -6.87
C LEU A 41 -0.19 0.80 -5.51
N LEU A 42 0.55 -0.06 -4.81
CA LEU A 42 0.15 -0.52 -3.49
C LEU A 42 0.18 0.63 -2.48
N ILE A 43 1.21 1.45 -2.53
CA ILE A 43 1.33 2.60 -1.63
C ILE A 43 0.18 3.57 -1.87
N LYS A 44 -0.13 3.82 -3.14
CA LYS A 44 -1.23 4.71 -3.48
C LYS A 44 -2.55 4.19 -2.92
N ASP A 45 -2.79 2.90 -3.06
CA ASP A 45 -4.00 2.28 -2.53
C ASP A 45 -4.05 2.40 -1.02
N CYS A 46 -2.94 2.15 -0.34
CA CYS A 46 -2.87 2.27 1.11
C CYS A 46 -3.14 3.70 1.57
N LYS A 47 -2.60 4.67 0.86
CA LYS A 47 -2.85 6.07 1.19
C LYS A 47 -4.32 6.42 1.08
N LEU A 48 -4.96 5.93 0.04
CA LEU A 48 -6.39 6.19 -0.13
C LEU A 48 -7.21 5.61 1.00
N ARG A 49 -6.86 4.42 1.44
CA ARG A 49 -7.55 3.78 2.55
C ARG A 49 -7.36 4.53 3.85
N LEU A 50 -6.13 4.96 4.11
CA LEU A 50 -5.84 5.73 5.30
C LEU A 50 -6.58 7.06 5.29
N LYS A 51 -6.60 7.72 4.15
CA LYS A 51 -7.27 9.01 4.04
C LYS A 51 -8.76 8.86 4.32
N THR A 52 -9.37 7.81 3.80
CA THR A 52 -10.78 7.55 4.05
C THR A 52 -11.04 7.33 5.53
N THR A 53 -10.18 6.53 6.17
CA THR A 53 -10.30 6.26 7.59
C THR A 53 -10.14 7.53 8.41
N GLU A 54 -9.19 8.37 8.06
CA GLU A 54 -8.96 9.63 8.75
C GLU A 54 -10.18 10.55 8.63
N ASN A 55 -10.75 10.61 7.43
CA ASN A 55 -11.94 11.43 7.21
C ASN A 55 -13.10 10.95 8.05
N GLU A 56 -13.27 9.65 8.17
CA GLU A 56 -14.35 9.09 8.99
C GLU A 56 -14.12 9.39 10.46
N LEU A 57 -12.89 9.28 10.91
CA LEU A 57 -12.55 9.58 12.30
C LEU A 57 -12.78 11.05 12.62
N ASN A 58 -12.35 11.93 11.74
CA ASN A 58 -12.53 13.36 11.93
C ASN A 58 -13.99 13.72 12.01
N ARG A 59 -14.81 13.11 11.15
CA ARG A 59 -16.25 13.36 11.16
C ARG A 59 -16.85 12.91 12.48
N SER A 60 -16.45 11.75 12.96
CA SER A 60 -16.96 11.23 14.23
C SER A 60 -16.60 12.16 15.38
N LEU A 61 -15.37 12.65 15.38
CA LEU A 61 -14.92 13.58 16.43
C LEU A 61 -15.71 14.88 16.39
N GLU A 62 -15.98 15.39 15.20
CA GLU A 62 -16.76 16.59 15.05
C GLU A 62 -18.18 16.40 15.57
N ASP A 63 -18.76 15.24 15.30
CA ASP A 63 -20.11 14.94 15.77
C ASP A 63 -20.15 14.87 17.29
N LEU A 64 -19.11 14.36 17.90
CA LEU A 64 -19.04 14.28 19.36
C LEU A 64 -18.79 15.62 19.99
N GLY A 65 -18.04 16.46 19.31
CA GLY A 65 -17.74 17.77 19.80
C GLY A 65 -18.87 18.72 19.62
#